data_f8fad660232cfd014adce231ca4fb161
#
_entry.id   f8fad660232cfd014adce231ca4fb161
#
_cell.length_a   1.000
_cell.length_b   1.000
_cell.length_c   1.000
_cell.angle_alpha   90.00
_cell.angle_beta   90.00
_cell.angle_gamma   90.00
#
_symmetry.space_group_name_H-M   'P 1'
#
loop_
_entity.id
_entity.type
_entity.pdbx_description
1 polymer ?
#
loop_
_entity_poly.entity_id
_entity_poly.type
_entity_poly.pdbx_seq_one_letter_code
_entity_poly.pdbx_strand_id
1 'polypeptide(L)'
;MNAHIITIGDEILIGQTLNTNAAFIGEQLTNIQINLRKSSAIGDKEEDILKEFKECMDENDLVIVTGGLGPTHDDITRKCIVKFFHTELIQNKEVLEDIKNLISKRGRELTKINEDQSLVPKIAKIIRNELGTAPGLWIEKDSKIFVVMPGVPYEMSAMMESHVIPELNKKIGKLEFTEKRQTLLTTGIPESLLYEKLGDINELLKDARLAFLPSQFGVKIRITVKEKSSELANNKLVEIEQKIRNKVGRYIFSKKDETLEQVVARLMAERGLTLAIAESCTGGYISNLLTNISGSSKYFERGIISYSNASKVEILRVNEDTITEYGAVSLEVSRQMAEGVKSTSATDLGLAVTGIMGPTGAGADKPVGLVYIGLCDDKVCTAKKFNFSDDRLLNKQRTAQAALDMIRRYLLGIPFDD
;
A
#
# COMPACT_ATOMS: atom_id res chain seq x y z
N MET A 1 20.42 18.61 -3.78
CA MET A 1 19.22 19.44 -3.54
C MET A 1 18.55 18.94 -2.26
N ASN A 2 18.30 19.81 -1.31
CA ASN A 2 17.57 19.54 -0.07
C ASN A 2 16.13 20.00 -0.20
N ALA A 3 15.18 19.18 0.24
CA ALA A 3 13.75 19.46 0.13
C ALA A 3 13.05 19.48 1.49
N HIS A 4 11.97 20.25 1.57
CA HIS A 4 11.00 20.26 2.66
C HIS A 4 9.58 20.14 2.10
N ILE A 5 8.74 19.33 2.75
CA ILE A 5 7.33 19.17 2.40
C ILE A 5 6.48 19.87 3.47
N ILE A 6 5.58 20.74 3.05
CA ILE A 6 4.59 21.40 3.92
C ILE A 6 3.20 20.88 3.53
N THR A 7 2.48 20.33 4.48
CA THR A 7 1.07 19.96 4.31
C THR A 7 0.21 20.94 5.10
N ILE A 8 -0.70 21.63 4.42
CA ILE A 8 -1.61 22.62 5.01
C ILE A 8 -3.00 22.01 5.09
N GLY A 9 -3.58 21.99 6.28
CA GLY A 9 -4.93 21.51 6.58
C GLY A 9 -5.08 21.16 8.05
N ASP A 10 -6.09 21.75 8.69
CA ASP A 10 -6.40 21.50 10.10
C ASP A 10 -6.72 20.02 10.35
N GLU A 11 -7.38 19.31 9.41
CA GLU A 11 -7.73 17.89 9.49
C GLU A 11 -6.50 16.98 9.52
N ILE A 12 -5.41 17.41 8.89
CA ILE A 12 -4.12 16.71 8.93
C ILE A 12 -3.43 16.96 10.27
N LEU A 13 -3.44 18.22 10.71
CA LEU A 13 -2.76 18.64 11.94
C LEU A 13 -3.37 17.96 13.18
N ILE A 14 -4.70 17.84 13.25
CA ILE A 14 -5.39 17.16 14.36
C ILE A 14 -5.47 15.63 14.22
N GLY A 15 -4.94 15.07 13.12
CA GLY A 15 -4.91 13.62 12.89
C GLY A 15 -6.24 13.01 12.44
N GLN A 16 -7.20 13.81 12.00
CA GLN A 16 -8.48 13.35 11.45
C GLN A 16 -8.29 12.65 10.09
N THR A 17 -7.30 13.10 9.32
CA THR A 17 -6.93 12.53 8.01
C THR A 17 -5.45 12.18 8.01
N LEU A 18 -5.10 10.99 7.46
CA LEU A 18 -3.70 10.59 7.30
C LEU A 18 -3.02 11.41 6.20
N ASN A 19 -1.80 11.86 6.49
CA ASN A 19 -0.98 12.62 5.54
C ASN A 19 -0.36 11.71 4.46
N THR A 20 -1.19 11.20 3.56
CA THR A 20 -0.75 10.35 2.44
C THR A 20 0.01 11.14 1.38
N ASN A 21 -0.27 12.43 1.23
CA ASN A 21 0.42 13.30 0.28
C ASN A 21 1.91 13.43 0.61
N ALA A 22 2.25 13.72 1.87
CA ALA A 22 3.64 13.83 2.28
C ALA A 22 4.41 12.51 2.10
N ALA A 23 3.77 11.37 2.36
CA ALA A 23 4.35 10.06 2.15
C ALA A 23 4.66 9.82 0.66
N PHE A 24 3.70 10.08 -0.23
CA PHE A 24 3.87 9.94 -1.68
C PHE A 24 4.95 10.88 -2.23
N ILE A 25 4.88 12.18 -1.90
CA ILE A 25 5.87 13.18 -2.35
C ILE A 25 7.27 12.77 -1.87
N GLY A 26 7.40 12.35 -0.61
CA GLY A 26 8.69 11.93 -0.03
C GLY A 26 9.28 10.73 -0.76
N GLU A 27 8.46 9.76 -1.15
CA GLU A 27 8.88 8.62 -1.96
C GLU A 27 9.36 9.06 -3.35
N GLN A 28 8.57 9.90 -4.07
CA GLN A 28 8.92 10.39 -5.40
C GLN A 28 10.23 11.20 -5.40
N LEU A 29 10.41 12.11 -4.44
CA LEU A 29 11.64 12.89 -4.29
C LEU A 29 12.85 12.00 -4.01
N THR A 30 12.65 11.00 -3.17
CA THR A 30 13.70 10.05 -2.83
C THR A 30 14.12 9.20 -4.04
N ASN A 31 13.17 8.83 -4.91
CA ASN A 31 13.44 8.06 -6.13
C ASN A 31 14.32 8.83 -7.13
N ILE A 32 14.24 10.16 -7.13
CA ILE A 32 15.10 11.05 -7.94
C ILE A 32 16.29 11.61 -7.14
N GLN A 33 16.60 11.04 -5.97
CA GLN A 33 17.75 11.39 -5.12
C GLN A 33 17.75 12.83 -4.57
N ILE A 34 16.58 13.44 -4.42
CA ILE A 34 16.42 14.66 -3.64
C ILE A 34 16.37 14.30 -2.16
N ASN A 35 17.18 14.97 -1.37
CA ASN A 35 17.28 14.73 0.07
C ASN A 35 16.10 15.42 0.80
N LEU A 36 15.09 14.67 1.19
CA LEU A 36 14.02 15.18 2.05
C LEU A 36 14.53 15.34 3.48
N ARG A 37 14.70 16.59 3.92
CA ARG A 37 15.19 16.91 5.27
C ARG A 37 14.09 16.91 6.32
N LYS A 38 12.91 17.43 5.97
CA LYS A 38 11.81 17.58 6.92
C LYS A 38 10.46 17.50 6.18
N SER A 39 9.44 17.07 6.88
CA SER A 39 8.04 17.18 6.48
C SER A 39 7.26 17.76 7.65
N SER A 40 6.52 18.85 7.44
CA SER A 40 5.69 19.51 8.44
C SER A 40 4.22 19.48 8.05
N ALA A 41 3.35 19.46 9.06
CA ALA A 41 1.92 19.68 8.90
C ALA A 41 1.53 20.92 9.71
N ILE A 42 0.81 21.83 9.10
CA ILE A 42 0.37 23.09 9.71
C ILE A 42 -1.10 23.34 9.44
N GLY A 43 -1.75 24.11 10.30
CA GLY A 43 -3.16 24.51 10.14
C GLY A 43 -3.35 25.66 9.15
N ASP A 44 -4.62 25.97 8.89
CA ASP A 44 -5.07 27.00 7.94
C ASP A 44 -5.04 28.41 8.56
N LYS A 45 -3.89 28.80 9.16
CA LYS A 45 -3.66 30.12 9.73
C LYS A 45 -2.57 30.87 8.97
N GLU A 46 -2.90 32.08 8.52
CA GLU A 46 -2.01 32.90 7.69
C GLU A 46 -0.63 33.11 8.32
N GLU A 47 -0.58 33.42 9.63
CA GLU A 47 0.68 33.69 10.34
C GLU A 47 1.58 32.47 10.38
N ASP A 48 1.00 31.28 10.65
CA ASP A 48 1.75 30.02 10.72
C ASP A 48 2.25 29.63 9.33
N ILE A 49 1.42 29.78 8.28
CA ILE A 49 1.79 29.50 6.89
C ILE A 49 2.96 30.39 6.42
N LEU A 50 2.88 31.70 6.67
CA LEU A 50 3.92 32.66 6.26
C LEU A 50 5.25 32.41 6.99
N LYS A 51 5.18 32.05 8.27
CA LYS A 51 6.34 31.68 9.08
C LYS A 51 7.00 30.43 8.52
N GLU A 52 6.23 29.36 8.28
CA GLU A 52 6.74 28.11 7.76
C GLU A 52 7.33 28.29 6.35
N PHE A 53 6.68 29.07 5.47
CA PHE A 53 7.24 29.37 4.15
C PHE A 53 8.61 30.02 4.24
N LYS A 54 8.79 30.98 5.17
CA LYS A 54 10.06 31.66 5.36
C LYS A 54 11.12 30.71 5.86
N GLU A 55 10.87 29.98 6.93
CA GLU A 55 11.83 29.02 7.51
C GLU A 55 12.24 27.95 6.50
N CYS A 56 11.27 27.40 5.77
CA CYS A 56 11.55 26.38 4.76
C CYS A 56 12.33 26.90 3.56
N MET A 57 12.00 28.10 3.08
CA MET A 57 12.71 28.72 1.95
C MET A 57 14.13 29.15 2.35
N ASP A 58 14.37 29.53 3.60
CA ASP A 58 15.71 29.90 4.05
C ASP A 58 16.65 28.69 4.09
N GLU A 59 16.15 27.51 4.48
CA GLU A 59 16.96 26.32 4.77
C GLU A 59 17.05 25.31 3.62
N ASN A 60 16.19 25.37 2.61
CA ASN A 60 16.10 24.35 1.57
C ASN A 60 16.17 24.91 0.16
N ASP A 61 16.54 24.06 -0.79
CA ASP A 61 16.59 24.36 -2.22
C ASP A 61 15.22 24.18 -2.88
N LEU A 62 14.39 23.28 -2.32
CA LEU A 62 13.06 22.90 -2.81
C LEU A 62 12.07 22.87 -1.64
N VAL A 63 10.97 23.59 -1.79
CA VAL A 63 9.81 23.51 -0.89
C VAL A 63 8.61 23.03 -1.69
N ILE A 64 7.96 21.97 -1.23
CA ILE A 64 6.72 21.46 -1.83
C ILE A 64 5.61 21.62 -0.82
N VAL A 65 4.58 22.34 -1.21
CA VAL A 65 3.37 22.61 -0.41
C VAL A 65 2.20 21.84 -1.00
N THR A 66 1.38 21.24 -0.16
CA THR A 66 0.09 20.61 -0.55
C THR A 66 -1.00 21.03 0.39
N GLY A 67 -2.15 21.42 -0.18
CA GLY A 67 -3.34 21.88 0.55
C GLY A 67 -3.63 23.37 0.43
N GLY A 68 -4.83 23.77 0.78
CA GLY A 68 -5.32 25.16 0.85
C GLY A 68 -5.42 25.90 -0.49
N LEU A 69 -5.51 25.19 -1.65
CA LEU A 69 -5.70 25.76 -2.98
C LEU A 69 -7.14 25.67 -3.50
N GLY A 70 -8.04 25.08 -2.74
CA GLY A 70 -9.43 24.92 -3.12
C GLY A 70 -10.20 26.23 -3.20
N PRO A 71 -11.52 26.16 -3.45
CA PRO A 71 -12.36 27.33 -3.63
C PRO A 71 -13.03 27.81 -2.34
N THR A 72 -12.78 27.18 -1.21
CA THR A 72 -13.46 27.47 0.06
C THR A 72 -12.78 28.61 0.82
N HIS A 73 -13.44 29.14 1.85
CA HIS A 73 -12.96 30.33 2.57
C HIS A 73 -11.72 30.04 3.45
N ASP A 74 -11.53 28.79 3.81
CA ASP A 74 -10.39 28.22 4.54
C ASP A 74 -9.17 27.95 3.63
N ASP A 75 -9.36 27.91 2.31
CA ASP A 75 -8.27 27.77 1.33
C ASP A 75 -7.45 29.07 1.19
N ILE A 76 -6.63 29.36 2.17
CA ILE A 76 -5.88 30.64 2.24
C ILE A 76 -4.47 30.57 1.65
N THR A 77 -3.98 29.39 1.26
CA THR A 77 -2.60 29.19 0.77
C THR A 77 -2.27 30.12 -0.40
N ARG A 78 -3.18 30.31 -1.36
CA ARG A 78 -2.99 31.24 -2.49
C ARG A 78 -2.79 32.69 -2.05
N LYS A 79 -3.52 33.15 -1.04
CA LYS A 79 -3.35 34.49 -0.45
C LYS A 79 -2.00 34.63 0.25
N CYS A 80 -1.58 33.58 0.98
CA CYS A 80 -0.29 33.55 1.64
C CYS A 80 0.87 33.60 0.62
N ILE A 81 0.74 32.91 -0.52
CA ILE A 81 1.74 32.97 -1.60
C ILE A 81 1.87 34.41 -2.15
N VAL A 82 0.74 35.07 -2.43
CA VAL A 82 0.73 36.47 -2.91
C VAL A 82 1.46 37.39 -1.94
N LYS A 83 1.17 37.25 -0.65
CA LYS A 83 1.80 38.06 0.42
C LYS A 83 3.28 37.72 0.59
N PHE A 84 3.66 36.47 0.62
CA PHE A 84 5.03 36.01 0.82
C PHE A 84 5.98 36.40 -0.32
N PHE A 85 5.52 36.23 -1.56
CA PHE A 85 6.32 36.55 -2.74
C PHE A 85 6.16 37.98 -3.22
N HIS A 86 5.32 38.81 -2.58
CA HIS A 86 5.01 40.20 -2.99
C HIS A 86 4.56 40.29 -4.44
N THR A 87 3.60 39.46 -4.85
CA THR A 87 3.06 39.36 -6.20
C THR A 87 1.59 39.73 -6.23
N GLU A 88 0.98 39.69 -7.40
CA GLU A 88 -0.46 39.91 -7.60
C GLU A 88 -1.13 38.71 -8.25
N LEU A 89 -2.44 38.56 -8.09
CA LEU A 89 -3.22 37.57 -8.82
C LEU A 89 -3.59 38.09 -10.20
N ILE A 90 -3.38 37.26 -11.20
CA ILE A 90 -3.83 37.52 -12.57
C ILE A 90 -4.68 36.35 -13.05
N GLN A 91 -5.66 36.65 -13.90
CA GLN A 91 -6.47 35.62 -14.52
C GLN A 91 -5.65 34.89 -15.59
N ASN A 92 -5.50 33.56 -15.45
CA ASN A 92 -4.86 32.72 -16.44
C ASN A 92 -5.92 32.12 -17.36
N LYS A 93 -5.82 32.45 -18.67
CA LYS A 93 -6.81 32.00 -19.68
C LYS A 93 -6.80 30.49 -19.91
N GLU A 94 -5.63 29.85 -19.88
CA GLU A 94 -5.50 28.39 -20.08
C GLU A 94 -6.12 27.64 -18.91
N VAL A 95 -5.86 28.07 -17.67
CA VAL A 95 -6.48 27.51 -16.47
C VAL A 95 -8.00 27.69 -16.51
N LEU A 96 -8.49 28.86 -16.92
CA LEU A 96 -9.93 29.09 -17.03
C LEU A 96 -10.57 28.16 -18.07
N GLU A 97 -9.90 27.93 -19.18
CA GLU A 97 -10.38 26.99 -20.22
C GLU A 97 -10.37 25.54 -19.72
N ASP A 98 -9.31 25.12 -19.04
CA ASP A 98 -9.25 23.79 -18.41
C ASP A 98 -10.39 23.57 -17.42
N ILE A 99 -10.68 24.56 -16.56
CA ILE A 99 -11.79 24.52 -15.61
C ILE A 99 -13.13 24.40 -16.35
N LYS A 100 -13.37 25.22 -17.39
CA LYS A 100 -14.61 25.17 -18.20
C LYS A 100 -14.80 23.78 -18.81
N ASN A 101 -13.76 23.23 -19.39
CA ASN A 101 -13.80 21.92 -20.02
C ASN A 101 -14.10 20.82 -18.99
N LEU A 102 -13.49 20.87 -17.81
CA LEU A 102 -13.71 19.90 -16.74
C LEU A 102 -15.14 19.96 -16.19
N ILE A 103 -15.65 21.16 -15.93
CA ILE A 103 -17.02 21.38 -15.41
C ILE A 103 -18.06 20.93 -16.44
N SER A 104 -17.87 21.30 -17.71
CA SER A 104 -18.75 20.87 -18.81
C SER A 104 -18.79 19.35 -18.99
N LYS A 105 -17.63 18.68 -18.95
CA LYS A 105 -17.56 17.21 -18.98
C LYS A 105 -18.33 16.52 -17.83
N ARG A 106 -18.43 17.21 -16.69
CA ARG A 106 -19.19 16.73 -15.52
C ARG A 106 -20.68 17.11 -15.57
N GLY A 107 -21.16 17.74 -16.66
CA GLY A 107 -22.54 18.15 -16.83
C GLY A 107 -22.99 19.26 -15.86
N ARG A 108 -22.05 20.09 -15.38
CA ARG A 108 -22.32 21.18 -14.42
C ARG A 108 -22.13 22.54 -15.08
N GLU A 109 -22.73 23.58 -14.49
CA GLU A 109 -22.52 24.97 -14.89
C GLU A 109 -21.30 25.57 -14.20
N LEU A 110 -20.60 26.44 -14.91
CA LEU A 110 -19.47 27.19 -14.36
C LEU A 110 -19.96 28.24 -13.37
N THR A 111 -19.49 28.17 -12.15
CA THR A 111 -19.80 29.17 -11.12
C THR A 111 -18.69 30.22 -11.03
N LYS A 112 -19.01 31.40 -10.44
CA LYS A 112 -18.01 32.44 -10.16
C LYS A 112 -16.85 31.91 -9.30
N ILE A 113 -17.12 31.04 -8.33
CA ILE A 113 -16.14 30.40 -7.48
C ILE A 113 -15.16 29.54 -8.31
N ASN A 114 -15.65 28.83 -9.33
CA ASN A 114 -14.79 28.06 -10.22
C ASN A 114 -13.94 28.98 -11.12
N GLU A 115 -14.50 30.09 -11.63
CA GLU A 115 -13.74 31.07 -12.39
C GLU A 115 -12.61 31.70 -11.58
N ASP A 116 -12.83 32.00 -10.31
CA ASP A 116 -11.85 32.59 -9.40
C ASP A 116 -10.66 31.65 -9.11
N GLN A 117 -10.79 30.34 -9.38
CA GLN A 117 -9.66 29.41 -9.33
C GLN A 117 -8.66 29.61 -10.49
N SER A 118 -9.06 30.33 -11.56
CA SER A 118 -8.15 30.75 -12.62
C SER A 118 -7.28 31.97 -12.26
N LEU A 119 -7.53 32.60 -11.10
CA LEU A 119 -6.68 33.65 -10.56
C LEU A 119 -5.45 33.05 -9.92
N VAL A 120 -4.29 33.26 -10.52
CA VAL A 120 -3.02 32.66 -10.10
C VAL A 120 -1.97 33.74 -9.84
N PRO A 121 -0.97 33.49 -8.97
CA PRO A 121 0.13 34.43 -8.77
C PRO A 121 0.89 34.68 -10.08
N LYS A 122 1.07 35.93 -10.44
CA LYS A 122 1.70 36.37 -11.70
C LYS A 122 3.09 35.78 -11.97
N ILE A 123 3.84 35.51 -10.89
CA ILE A 123 5.20 34.93 -10.96
C ILE A 123 5.21 33.41 -11.12
N ALA A 124 4.07 32.74 -11.00
CA ALA A 124 3.99 31.30 -11.02
C ALA A 124 3.91 30.75 -12.44
N LYS A 125 4.69 29.73 -12.74
CA LYS A 125 4.46 28.81 -13.85
C LYS A 125 3.37 27.82 -13.42
N ILE A 126 2.38 27.62 -14.27
CA ILE A 126 1.24 26.75 -13.95
C ILE A 126 1.60 25.29 -14.14
N ILE A 127 1.23 24.49 -13.15
CA ILE A 127 1.18 23.03 -13.25
C ILE A 127 -0.27 22.66 -13.52
N ARG A 128 -0.56 22.11 -14.70
CA ARG A 128 -1.94 21.78 -15.09
C ARG A 128 -2.52 20.68 -14.22
N ASN A 129 -3.80 20.83 -13.88
CA ASN A 129 -4.59 19.84 -13.16
C ASN A 129 -5.68 19.29 -14.08
N GLU A 130 -5.45 18.10 -14.64
CA GLU A 130 -6.43 17.46 -15.52
C GLU A 130 -7.60 16.81 -14.76
N LEU A 131 -7.46 16.64 -13.45
CA LEU A 131 -8.41 15.90 -12.61
C LEU A 131 -9.25 16.78 -11.69
N GLY A 132 -8.81 18.03 -11.46
CA GLY A 132 -9.47 18.99 -10.57
C GLY A 132 -9.43 20.42 -11.09
N THR A 133 -10.04 21.36 -10.34
CA THR A 133 -10.17 22.76 -10.75
C THR A 133 -9.07 23.67 -10.19
N ALA A 134 -8.35 23.24 -9.16
CA ALA A 134 -7.25 24.01 -8.59
C ALA A 134 -5.94 23.71 -9.32
N PRO A 135 -5.32 24.68 -10.02
CA PRO A 135 -4.02 24.47 -10.67
C PRO A 135 -2.92 24.36 -9.63
N GLY A 136 -1.86 23.62 -9.95
CA GLY A 136 -0.62 23.70 -9.20
C GLY A 136 0.24 24.89 -9.65
N LEU A 137 1.17 25.28 -8.79
CA LEU A 137 2.01 26.46 -8.96
C LEU A 137 3.47 26.09 -8.82
N TRP A 138 4.30 26.55 -9.75
CA TRP A 138 5.76 26.42 -9.69
C TRP A 138 6.37 27.81 -9.68
N ILE A 139 7.09 28.17 -8.62
CA ILE A 139 7.72 29.48 -8.46
C ILE A 139 9.23 29.25 -8.28
N GLU A 140 10.03 29.98 -9.02
CA GLU A 140 11.47 30.02 -8.87
C GLU A 140 11.90 31.41 -8.37
N LYS A 141 12.61 31.47 -7.26
CA LYS A 141 13.15 32.70 -6.69
C LYS A 141 14.48 32.42 -5.99
N ASP A 142 15.48 33.25 -6.24
CA ASP A 142 16.81 33.18 -5.61
C ASP A 142 17.45 31.77 -5.70
N SER A 143 17.36 31.13 -6.86
CA SER A 143 17.82 29.76 -7.15
C SER A 143 17.11 28.66 -6.36
N LYS A 144 16.02 28.98 -5.69
CA LYS A 144 15.17 28.03 -4.92
C LYS A 144 13.86 27.80 -5.67
N ILE A 145 13.29 26.61 -5.44
CA ILE A 145 12.07 26.17 -6.07
C ILE A 145 10.96 26.03 -5.03
N PHE A 146 9.81 26.60 -5.31
CA PHE A 146 8.62 26.54 -4.48
C PHE A 146 7.46 25.98 -5.31
N VAL A 147 6.99 24.80 -4.98
CA VAL A 147 5.91 24.11 -5.69
C VAL A 147 4.70 24.01 -4.77
N VAL A 148 3.52 24.32 -5.30
CA VAL A 148 2.27 24.19 -4.55
C VAL A 148 1.28 23.36 -5.35
N MET A 149 0.66 22.39 -4.70
CA MET A 149 -0.31 21.47 -5.30
C MET A 149 -1.57 21.35 -4.43
N PRO A 150 -2.73 20.96 -5.01
CA PRO A 150 -3.94 20.69 -4.25
C PRO A 150 -3.74 19.63 -3.16
N GLY A 151 -4.60 19.68 -2.12
CA GLY A 151 -4.62 18.69 -1.05
C GLY A 151 -5.18 17.33 -1.45
N VAL A 152 -5.97 17.27 -2.53
CA VAL A 152 -6.63 16.04 -3.01
C VAL A 152 -5.59 15.04 -3.53
N PRO A 153 -5.46 13.83 -2.93
CA PRO A 153 -4.33 12.94 -3.20
C PRO A 153 -4.16 12.53 -4.67
N TYR A 154 -5.23 12.16 -5.37
CA TYR A 154 -5.15 11.73 -6.77
C TYR A 154 -4.80 12.87 -7.73
N GLU A 155 -5.19 14.12 -7.42
CA GLU A 155 -4.82 15.31 -8.19
C GLU A 155 -3.33 15.63 -7.99
N MET A 156 -2.90 15.65 -6.73
CA MET A 156 -1.51 15.91 -6.33
C MET A 156 -0.55 14.86 -6.95
N SER A 157 -0.88 13.58 -6.85
CA SER A 157 -0.02 12.52 -7.40
C SER A 157 0.12 12.59 -8.92
N ALA A 158 -0.97 12.85 -9.64
CA ALA A 158 -0.94 13.03 -11.09
C ALA A 158 -0.06 14.21 -11.50
N MET A 159 -0.16 15.36 -10.82
CA MET A 159 0.70 16.53 -11.06
C MET A 159 2.17 16.25 -10.74
N MET A 160 2.41 15.53 -9.64
CA MET A 160 3.76 15.16 -9.23
C MET A 160 4.45 14.34 -10.30
N GLU A 161 3.78 13.29 -10.80
CA GLU A 161 4.33 12.36 -11.79
C GLU A 161 4.47 12.98 -13.19
N SER A 162 3.45 13.73 -13.65
CA SER A 162 3.41 14.26 -15.02
C SER A 162 4.19 15.56 -15.22
N HIS A 163 4.37 16.36 -14.16
CA HIS A 163 4.97 17.69 -14.26
C HIS A 163 6.14 17.93 -13.31
N VAL A 164 5.94 17.73 -11.99
CA VAL A 164 6.94 18.15 -11.00
C VAL A 164 8.21 17.29 -11.09
N ILE A 165 8.09 15.97 -11.12
CA ILE A 165 9.24 15.05 -11.20
C ILE A 165 10.03 15.25 -12.51
N PRO A 166 9.39 15.34 -13.71
CA PRO A 166 10.12 15.63 -14.95
C PRO A 166 10.90 16.96 -14.93
N GLU A 167 10.31 18.02 -14.36
CA GLU A 167 11.00 19.32 -14.27
C GLU A 167 12.15 19.29 -13.25
N LEU A 168 11.98 18.63 -12.10
CA LEU A 168 13.05 18.45 -11.11
C LEU A 168 14.22 17.64 -11.70
N ASN A 169 13.95 16.58 -12.45
CA ASN A 169 15.00 15.79 -13.12
C ASN A 169 15.87 16.62 -14.07
N LYS A 170 15.29 17.62 -14.76
CA LYS A 170 16.05 18.55 -15.61
C LYS A 170 16.97 19.45 -14.78
N LYS A 171 16.57 19.78 -13.54
CA LYS A 171 17.31 20.69 -12.64
C LYS A 171 18.42 20.00 -11.86
N ILE A 172 18.29 18.71 -11.54
CA ILE A 172 19.25 17.97 -10.71
C ILE A 172 20.59 17.76 -11.43
N GLY A 173 20.58 17.71 -12.76
CA GLY A 173 21.80 17.47 -13.55
C GLY A 173 22.33 16.04 -13.44
N LYS A 174 23.60 15.82 -13.83
CA LYS A 174 24.26 14.51 -13.70
C LYS A 174 24.67 14.26 -12.24
N LEU A 175 24.12 13.23 -11.65
CA LEU A 175 24.51 12.76 -10.32
C LEU A 175 25.84 11.99 -10.39
N GLU A 176 26.73 12.20 -9.43
CA GLU A 176 28.00 11.44 -9.33
C GLU A 176 27.76 9.97 -8.95
N PHE A 177 26.66 9.68 -8.29
CA PHE A 177 26.28 8.34 -7.84
C PHE A 177 24.81 8.09 -8.15
N THR A 178 24.48 6.84 -8.39
CA THR A 178 23.11 6.35 -8.51
C THR A 178 22.72 5.60 -7.24
N GLU A 179 21.68 6.04 -6.55
CA GLU A 179 21.07 5.28 -5.46
C GLU A 179 19.87 4.49 -6.01
N LYS A 180 19.87 3.19 -5.75
CA LYS A 180 18.75 2.31 -6.10
C LYS A 180 18.23 1.58 -4.88
N ARG A 181 16.94 1.31 -4.90
CA ARG A 181 16.22 0.63 -3.85
C ARG A 181 15.47 -0.57 -4.40
N GLN A 182 15.42 -1.62 -3.60
CA GLN A 182 14.57 -2.79 -3.84
C GLN A 182 13.90 -3.18 -2.55
N THR A 183 12.60 -3.41 -2.59
CA THR A 183 11.84 -3.90 -1.45
C THR A 183 11.43 -5.34 -1.69
N LEU A 184 11.74 -6.22 -0.73
CA LEU A 184 11.28 -7.60 -0.72
C LEU A 184 10.12 -7.70 0.28
N LEU A 185 9.00 -8.22 -0.16
CA LEU A 185 7.79 -8.37 0.65
C LEU A 185 7.79 -9.78 1.26
N THR A 186 7.67 -9.86 2.60
CA THR A 186 7.64 -11.15 3.30
C THR A 186 6.32 -11.39 4.00
N THR A 187 6.00 -12.65 4.24
CA THR A 187 4.83 -13.09 5.00
C THR A 187 5.17 -14.31 5.85
N GLY A 188 4.43 -14.52 6.94
CA GLY A 188 4.57 -15.70 7.80
C GLY A 188 5.83 -15.74 8.66
N ILE A 189 6.55 -14.62 8.82
CA ILE A 189 7.73 -14.51 9.68
C ILE A 189 7.74 -13.19 10.45
N PRO A 190 7.94 -13.19 11.78
CA PRO A 190 8.13 -11.98 12.56
C PRO A 190 9.52 -11.37 12.33
N GLU A 191 9.64 -10.06 12.60
CA GLU A 191 10.88 -9.30 12.37
C GLU A 191 12.09 -9.87 13.12
N SER A 192 11.92 -10.26 14.39
CA SER A 192 13.00 -10.79 15.20
C SER A 192 13.59 -12.09 14.61
N LEU A 193 12.72 -13.01 14.20
CA LEU A 193 13.15 -14.26 13.59
C LEU A 193 13.75 -14.03 12.19
N LEU A 194 13.21 -13.06 11.44
CA LEU A 194 13.77 -12.67 10.15
C LEU A 194 15.19 -12.13 10.30
N TYR A 195 15.43 -11.28 11.30
CA TYR A 195 16.74 -10.73 11.62
C TYR A 195 17.73 -11.84 12.03
N GLU A 196 17.30 -12.75 12.92
CA GLU A 196 18.10 -13.90 13.35
C GLU A 196 18.52 -14.79 12.18
N LYS A 197 17.58 -15.14 11.29
CA LYS A 197 17.86 -16.00 10.12
C LYS A 197 18.79 -15.31 9.11
N LEU A 198 18.76 -13.99 8.97
CA LEU A 198 19.69 -13.26 8.11
C LEU A 198 21.12 -13.26 8.64
N GLY A 199 21.31 -13.35 9.97
CA GLY A 199 22.62 -13.39 10.61
C GLY A 199 23.36 -12.06 10.54
N ASP A 200 24.67 -12.06 10.32
CA ASP A 200 25.46 -10.83 10.27
C ASP A 200 25.07 -9.97 9.06
N ILE A 201 24.38 -8.89 9.36
CA ILE A 201 23.89 -7.92 8.36
C ILE A 201 25.05 -7.16 7.71
N ASN A 202 26.13 -6.87 8.42
CA ASN A 202 27.28 -6.15 7.88
C ASN A 202 28.01 -7.00 6.83
N GLU A 203 28.21 -8.30 7.11
CA GLU A 203 28.78 -9.23 6.16
C GLU A 203 27.89 -9.40 4.91
N LEU A 204 26.59 -9.44 5.12
CA LEU A 204 25.60 -9.59 4.04
C LEU A 204 25.60 -8.38 3.08
N LEU A 205 25.71 -7.15 3.61
CA LEU A 205 25.46 -5.91 2.88
C LEU A 205 26.72 -5.20 2.39
N LYS A 206 27.83 -5.34 3.10
CA LYS A 206 29.03 -4.52 2.90
C LYS A 206 28.67 -3.01 2.96
N ASP A 207 28.67 -2.32 1.80
CA ASP A 207 28.39 -0.87 1.70
C ASP A 207 26.92 -0.53 1.40
N ALA A 208 26.02 -1.52 1.42
CA ALA A 208 24.59 -1.31 1.23
C ALA A 208 23.88 -1.06 2.57
N ARG A 209 22.64 -0.55 2.51
CA ARG A 209 21.79 -0.37 3.69
C ARG A 209 20.58 -1.28 3.63
N LEU A 210 20.18 -1.85 4.76
CA LEU A 210 18.97 -2.64 4.93
C LEU A 210 18.07 -1.95 5.94
N ALA A 211 16.77 -1.92 5.64
CA ALA A 211 15.75 -1.49 6.58
C ALA A 211 14.64 -2.53 6.65
N PHE A 212 14.22 -2.86 7.87
CA PHE A 212 13.04 -3.66 8.14
C PHE A 212 11.87 -2.72 8.40
N LEU A 213 10.79 -2.95 7.68
CA LEU A 213 9.55 -2.15 7.76
C LEU A 213 8.42 -3.11 8.15
N PRO A 214 8.20 -3.33 9.46
CA PRO A 214 7.19 -4.25 9.92
C PRO A 214 5.78 -3.72 9.68
N SER A 215 4.86 -4.64 9.42
CA SER A 215 3.44 -4.40 9.32
C SER A 215 2.67 -5.51 10.02
N GLN A 216 1.35 -5.40 10.09
CA GLN A 216 0.48 -6.43 10.67
C GLN A 216 0.49 -7.75 9.87
N PHE A 217 0.95 -7.73 8.62
CA PHE A 217 0.88 -8.84 7.67
C PHE A 217 2.23 -9.42 7.28
N GLY A 218 3.32 -8.79 7.69
CA GLY A 218 4.67 -9.21 7.37
C GLY A 218 5.68 -8.08 7.48
N VAL A 219 6.91 -8.34 7.10
CA VAL A 219 8.02 -7.39 7.14
C VAL A 219 8.45 -7.08 5.71
N LYS A 220 8.54 -5.80 5.36
CA LYS A 220 9.18 -5.40 4.11
C LYS A 220 10.69 -5.23 4.37
N ILE A 221 11.52 -5.89 3.58
CA ILE A 221 12.98 -5.75 3.62
C ILE A 221 13.37 -4.78 2.51
N ARG A 222 13.80 -3.58 2.85
CA ARG A 222 14.24 -2.59 1.88
C ARG A 222 15.76 -2.55 1.80
N ILE A 223 16.30 -2.91 0.65
CA ILE A 223 17.71 -2.85 0.30
C ILE A 223 17.96 -1.49 -0.39
N THR A 224 18.97 -0.75 0.04
CA THR A 224 19.40 0.51 -0.60
C THR A 224 20.87 0.40 -0.97
N VAL A 225 21.18 0.62 -2.24
CA VAL A 225 22.53 0.56 -2.80
C VAL A 225 22.88 1.89 -3.45
N LYS A 226 24.09 2.38 -3.23
CA LYS A 226 24.64 3.59 -3.83
C LYS A 226 25.90 3.22 -4.64
N GLU A 227 25.89 3.45 -5.95
CA GLU A 227 26.96 3.07 -6.86
C GLU A 227 27.21 4.17 -7.92
N LYS A 228 28.37 4.09 -8.59
CA LYS A 228 28.75 5.06 -9.65
C LYS A 228 27.89 4.97 -10.91
N SER A 229 27.20 3.86 -11.13
CA SER A 229 26.31 3.69 -12.29
C SER A 229 25.07 2.89 -11.94
N SER A 230 24.03 3.07 -12.75
CA SER A 230 22.76 2.32 -12.64
C SER A 230 22.96 0.80 -12.81
N GLU A 231 23.88 0.41 -13.66
CA GLU A 231 24.23 -0.99 -13.92
C GLU A 231 24.89 -1.65 -12.70
N LEU A 232 25.91 -0.99 -12.13
CA LEU A 232 26.58 -1.47 -10.91
C LEU A 232 25.60 -1.57 -9.74
N ALA A 233 24.72 -0.59 -9.58
CA ALA A 233 23.69 -0.61 -8.54
C ALA A 233 22.72 -1.79 -8.72
N ASN A 234 22.28 -2.07 -9.94
CA ASN A 234 21.41 -3.21 -10.24
C ASN A 234 22.10 -4.54 -9.93
N ASN A 235 23.35 -4.72 -10.39
CA ASN A 235 24.11 -5.95 -10.14
C ASN A 235 24.27 -6.22 -8.64
N LYS A 236 24.59 -5.19 -7.86
CA LYS A 236 24.73 -5.29 -6.42
C LYS A 236 23.38 -5.58 -5.71
N LEU A 237 22.28 -4.99 -6.18
CA LEU A 237 20.94 -5.33 -5.67
C LEU A 237 20.61 -6.80 -5.91
N VAL A 238 20.89 -7.33 -7.11
CA VAL A 238 20.67 -8.75 -7.44
C VAL A 238 21.53 -9.67 -6.56
N GLU A 239 22.80 -9.32 -6.35
CA GLU A 239 23.69 -10.10 -5.46
C GLU A 239 23.13 -10.16 -4.02
N ILE A 240 22.75 -9.01 -3.47
CA ILE A 240 22.22 -8.93 -2.09
C ILE A 240 20.86 -9.64 -2.00
N GLU A 241 19.97 -9.45 -2.98
CA GLU A 241 18.69 -10.17 -3.04
C GLU A 241 18.91 -11.68 -3.00
N GLN A 242 19.86 -12.20 -3.79
CA GLN A 242 20.15 -13.63 -3.81
C GLN A 242 20.67 -14.15 -2.46
N LYS A 243 21.54 -13.41 -1.79
CA LYS A 243 22.02 -13.75 -0.44
C LYS A 243 20.86 -13.80 0.57
N ILE A 244 19.96 -12.81 0.51
CA ILE A 244 18.76 -12.79 1.37
C ILE A 244 17.85 -13.97 1.05
N ARG A 245 17.59 -14.26 -0.22
CA ARG A 245 16.74 -15.39 -0.64
C ARG A 245 17.30 -16.74 -0.22
N ASN A 246 18.60 -16.93 -0.24
CA ASN A 246 19.21 -18.17 0.23
C ASN A 246 18.95 -18.46 1.71
N LYS A 247 18.72 -17.40 2.53
CA LYS A 247 18.46 -17.52 3.97
C LYS A 247 16.98 -17.54 4.32
N VAL A 248 16.19 -16.68 3.65
CA VAL A 248 14.78 -16.43 4.03
C VAL A 248 13.81 -16.45 2.83
N GLY A 249 14.23 -16.97 1.68
CA GLY A 249 13.48 -16.94 0.43
C GLY A 249 12.07 -17.54 0.50
N ARG A 250 11.86 -18.55 1.34
CA ARG A 250 10.54 -19.17 1.54
C ARG A 250 9.47 -18.20 2.05
N TYR A 251 9.89 -17.17 2.76
CA TYR A 251 9.01 -16.14 3.31
C TYR A 251 8.79 -14.96 2.35
N ILE A 252 9.63 -14.79 1.33
CA ILE A 252 9.53 -13.70 0.36
C ILE A 252 8.49 -14.07 -0.69
N PHE A 253 7.41 -13.30 -0.76
CA PHE A 253 6.36 -13.54 -1.74
C PHE A 253 6.47 -12.65 -2.98
N SER A 254 7.05 -11.43 -2.86
CA SER A 254 7.26 -10.55 -4.01
C SER A 254 8.43 -9.58 -3.80
N LYS A 255 8.89 -9.00 -4.91
CA LYS A 255 9.78 -7.84 -4.98
C LYS A 255 9.16 -6.69 -5.79
N LYS A 256 7.92 -6.86 -6.22
CA LYS A 256 7.11 -5.83 -6.86
C LYS A 256 6.16 -5.25 -5.82
N ASP A 257 5.58 -4.10 -6.11
CA ASP A 257 4.50 -3.53 -5.30
C ASP A 257 3.19 -4.25 -5.64
N GLU A 258 3.07 -5.48 -5.14
CA GLU A 258 1.89 -6.35 -5.33
C GLU A 258 1.49 -6.98 -4.00
N THR A 259 0.21 -7.24 -3.83
CA THR A 259 -0.33 -7.89 -2.64
C THR A 259 -0.23 -9.41 -2.76
N LEU A 260 -0.42 -10.13 -1.63
CA LEU A 260 -0.31 -11.59 -1.63
C LEU A 260 -1.42 -12.25 -2.46
N GLU A 261 -2.64 -11.69 -2.44
CA GLU A 261 -3.75 -12.15 -3.29
C GLU A 261 -3.46 -11.96 -4.79
N GLN A 262 -2.77 -10.88 -5.18
CA GLN A 262 -2.33 -10.69 -6.58
C GLN A 262 -1.30 -11.75 -6.99
N VAL A 263 -0.36 -12.08 -6.09
CA VAL A 263 0.61 -13.15 -6.33
C VAL A 263 -0.08 -14.50 -6.48
N VAL A 264 -1.02 -14.83 -5.59
CA VAL A 264 -1.80 -16.07 -5.65
C VAL A 264 -2.62 -16.12 -6.94
N ALA A 265 -3.32 -15.05 -7.29
CA ALA A 265 -4.11 -14.96 -8.52
C ALA A 265 -3.26 -15.23 -9.78
N ARG A 266 -2.09 -14.61 -9.85
CA ARG A 266 -1.13 -14.82 -10.95
C ARG A 266 -0.64 -16.26 -11.01
N LEU A 267 -0.21 -16.82 -9.89
CA LEU A 267 0.29 -18.21 -9.83
C LEU A 267 -0.80 -19.24 -10.19
N MET A 268 -2.03 -19.03 -9.74
CA MET A 268 -3.16 -19.90 -10.11
C MET A 268 -3.43 -19.84 -11.61
N ALA A 269 -3.52 -18.63 -12.18
CA ALA A 269 -3.77 -18.42 -13.60
C ALA A 269 -2.64 -18.99 -14.49
N GLU A 270 -1.37 -18.81 -14.11
CA GLU A 270 -0.20 -19.34 -14.82
C GLU A 270 -0.20 -20.88 -14.86
N ARG A 271 -0.76 -21.53 -13.84
CA ARG A 271 -0.85 -23.00 -13.75
C ARG A 271 -2.16 -23.58 -14.29
N GLY A 272 -3.12 -22.72 -14.62
CA GLY A 272 -4.44 -23.15 -15.07
C GLY A 272 -5.23 -23.94 -14.00
N LEU A 273 -4.96 -23.70 -12.71
CA LEU A 273 -5.62 -24.37 -11.59
C LEU A 273 -6.82 -23.59 -11.11
N THR A 274 -7.84 -24.31 -10.64
CA THR A 274 -9.09 -23.78 -10.09
C THR A 274 -9.15 -23.94 -8.57
N LEU A 275 -9.83 -23.01 -7.89
CA LEU A 275 -9.92 -22.93 -6.42
C LEU A 275 -11.36 -22.72 -5.98
N ALA A 276 -11.80 -23.48 -4.98
CA ALA A 276 -12.99 -23.20 -4.20
C ALA A 276 -12.62 -22.99 -2.73
N ILE A 277 -13.37 -22.13 -2.03
CA ILE A 277 -13.08 -21.77 -0.63
C ILE A 277 -14.29 -21.98 0.26
N ALA A 278 -14.08 -22.64 1.40
CA ALA A 278 -15.05 -22.75 2.48
C ALA A 278 -14.64 -21.83 3.65
N GLU A 279 -15.42 -20.80 3.89
CA GLU A 279 -15.16 -19.83 4.94
C GLU A 279 -16.16 -19.99 6.09
N SER A 280 -15.64 -20.11 7.32
CA SER A 280 -16.45 -20.01 8.54
C SER A 280 -16.17 -18.67 9.22
N CYS A 281 -15.10 -18.61 9.98
CA CYS A 281 -14.76 -17.46 10.81
C CYS A 281 -14.38 -16.18 10.04
N THR A 282 -13.92 -16.27 8.81
CA THR A 282 -13.58 -15.13 7.95
C THR A 282 -14.80 -14.52 7.25
N GLY A 283 -15.87 -15.31 7.07
CA GLY A 283 -17.18 -14.81 6.60
C GLY A 283 -17.16 -14.18 5.20
N GLY A 284 -16.42 -14.77 4.24
CA GLY A 284 -16.32 -14.31 2.85
C GLY A 284 -15.14 -13.37 2.60
N TYR A 285 -14.30 -13.08 3.60
CA TYR A 285 -13.21 -12.11 3.46
C TYR A 285 -12.12 -12.58 2.48
N ILE A 286 -11.76 -13.87 2.47
CA ILE A 286 -10.76 -14.43 1.55
C ILE A 286 -11.29 -14.41 0.12
N SER A 287 -12.54 -14.83 -0.06
CA SER A 287 -13.24 -14.78 -1.36
C SER A 287 -13.31 -13.36 -1.91
N ASN A 288 -13.60 -12.37 -1.04
CA ASN A 288 -13.60 -10.95 -1.43
C ASN A 288 -12.22 -10.49 -1.91
N LEU A 289 -11.13 -10.83 -1.22
CA LEU A 289 -9.78 -10.45 -1.64
C LEU A 289 -9.44 -11.00 -3.04
N LEU A 290 -9.76 -12.25 -3.31
CA LEU A 290 -9.48 -12.88 -4.60
C LEU A 290 -10.36 -12.32 -5.73
N THR A 291 -11.63 -12.03 -5.45
CA THR A 291 -12.56 -11.49 -6.45
C THR A 291 -12.34 -10.01 -6.76
N ASN A 292 -11.61 -9.26 -5.91
CA ASN A 292 -11.14 -7.91 -6.22
C ASN A 292 -10.07 -7.89 -7.34
N ILE A 293 -9.47 -9.03 -7.67
CA ILE A 293 -8.48 -9.13 -8.75
C ILE A 293 -9.20 -9.38 -10.08
N SER A 294 -9.00 -8.47 -11.03
CA SER A 294 -9.57 -8.63 -12.39
C SER A 294 -9.11 -9.95 -13.02
N GLY A 295 -10.06 -10.69 -13.61
CA GLY A 295 -9.80 -12.00 -14.19
C GLY A 295 -9.86 -13.16 -13.19
N SER A 296 -10.38 -12.95 -11.98
CA SER A 296 -10.55 -13.99 -10.95
C SER A 296 -11.38 -15.20 -11.41
N SER A 297 -12.32 -15.01 -12.34
CA SER A 297 -13.12 -16.09 -12.92
C SER A 297 -12.30 -17.17 -13.63
N LYS A 298 -11.02 -16.95 -13.91
CA LYS A 298 -10.14 -17.95 -14.52
C LYS A 298 -9.67 -19.01 -13.53
N TYR A 299 -9.69 -18.71 -12.24
CA TYR A 299 -9.17 -19.60 -11.20
C TYR A 299 -10.09 -19.75 -10.00
N PHE A 300 -10.96 -18.78 -9.70
CA PHE A 300 -11.86 -18.81 -8.55
C PHE A 300 -13.24 -19.26 -8.98
N GLU A 301 -13.65 -20.48 -8.59
CA GLU A 301 -14.93 -21.07 -8.94
C GLU A 301 -16.05 -20.60 -8.00
N ARG A 302 -15.85 -20.74 -6.67
CA ARG A 302 -16.83 -20.30 -5.67
C ARG A 302 -16.25 -20.13 -4.27
N GLY A 303 -16.93 -19.33 -3.47
CA GLY A 303 -16.75 -19.22 -2.02
C GLY A 303 -18.02 -19.63 -1.28
N ILE A 304 -17.91 -20.54 -0.32
CA ILE A 304 -19.03 -21.00 0.51
C ILE A 304 -18.84 -20.49 1.95
N ILE A 305 -19.78 -19.71 2.47
CA ILE A 305 -19.78 -19.30 3.87
C ILE A 305 -20.56 -20.32 4.67
N SER A 306 -19.86 -21.29 5.26
CA SER A 306 -20.43 -22.34 6.10
C SER A 306 -20.25 -21.98 7.59
N TYR A 307 -21.11 -21.06 8.09
CA TYR A 307 -20.93 -20.47 9.41
C TYR A 307 -21.41 -21.37 10.57
N SER A 308 -22.56 -22.05 10.40
CA SER A 308 -23.11 -22.99 11.37
C SER A 308 -22.55 -24.41 11.20
N ASN A 309 -22.69 -25.26 12.23
CA ASN A 309 -22.34 -26.67 12.11
C ASN A 309 -23.21 -27.38 11.06
N ALA A 310 -24.53 -27.07 11.05
CA ALA A 310 -25.44 -27.62 10.06
C ALA A 310 -24.98 -27.31 8.61
N SER A 311 -24.60 -26.07 8.31
CA SER A 311 -24.11 -25.72 6.98
C SER A 311 -22.79 -26.41 6.58
N LYS A 312 -21.93 -26.76 7.57
CA LYS A 312 -20.73 -27.57 7.32
C LYS A 312 -21.08 -28.99 6.89
N VAL A 313 -22.06 -29.59 7.57
CA VAL A 313 -22.53 -30.95 7.26
C VAL A 313 -23.28 -30.95 5.91
N GLU A 314 -24.27 -30.07 5.76
CA GLU A 314 -25.21 -30.08 4.65
C GLU A 314 -24.54 -29.71 3.30
N ILE A 315 -23.69 -28.70 3.30
CA ILE A 315 -23.11 -28.13 2.08
C ILE A 315 -21.72 -28.74 1.79
N LEU A 316 -20.90 -28.89 2.82
CA LEU A 316 -19.51 -29.35 2.66
C LEU A 316 -19.32 -30.82 2.99
N ARG A 317 -20.39 -31.52 3.42
CA ARG A 317 -20.38 -32.95 3.78
C ARG A 317 -19.38 -33.29 4.92
N VAL A 318 -19.17 -32.35 5.84
CA VAL A 318 -18.39 -32.62 7.05
C VAL A 318 -19.15 -33.63 7.88
N ASN A 319 -18.46 -34.65 8.41
CA ASN A 319 -19.10 -35.67 9.23
C ASN A 319 -19.52 -35.09 10.59
N GLU A 320 -20.78 -35.31 10.99
CA GLU A 320 -21.31 -34.85 12.28
C GLU A 320 -20.54 -35.44 13.47
N ASP A 321 -20.11 -36.69 13.40
CA ASP A 321 -19.30 -37.33 14.44
C ASP A 321 -17.98 -36.60 14.64
N THR A 322 -17.34 -36.15 13.54
CA THR A 322 -16.10 -35.34 13.61
C THR A 322 -16.33 -34.00 14.29
N ILE A 323 -17.46 -33.35 14.02
CA ILE A 323 -17.80 -32.10 14.72
C ILE A 323 -18.08 -32.35 16.21
N THR A 324 -18.74 -33.47 16.55
CA THR A 324 -19.08 -33.84 17.92
C THR A 324 -17.82 -34.16 18.72
N GLU A 325 -16.89 -34.90 18.13
CA GLU A 325 -15.67 -35.40 18.80
C GLU A 325 -14.61 -34.28 18.94
N TYR A 326 -14.32 -33.54 17.88
CA TYR A 326 -13.23 -32.55 17.81
C TYR A 326 -13.69 -31.10 17.91
N GLY A 327 -15.00 -30.87 17.76
CA GLY A 327 -15.60 -29.53 17.68
C GLY A 327 -15.40 -28.89 16.31
N ALA A 328 -16.25 -27.93 15.99
CA ALA A 328 -16.23 -27.23 14.69
C ALA A 328 -14.90 -26.48 14.38
N VAL A 329 -14.13 -26.15 15.41
CA VAL A 329 -12.82 -25.50 15.31
C VAL A 329 -11.74 -26.53 15.63
N SER A 330 -11.31 -27.25 14.61
CA SER A 330 -10.31 -28.35 14.71
C SER A 330 -9.58 -28.57 13.39
N LEU A 331 -8.46 -29.29 13.45
CA LEU A 331 -7.71 -29.71 12.26
C LEU A 331 -8.56 -30.59 11.35
N GLU A 332 -9.28 -31.57 11.98
CA GLU A 332 -10.11 -32.56 11.32
C GLU A 332 -11.23 -31.90 10.52
N VAL A 333 -11.98 -30.99 11.17
CA VAL A 333 -13.08 -30.26 10.53
C VAL A 333 -12.56 -29.33 9.42
N SER A 334 -11.43 -28.62 9.63
CA SER A 334 -10.87 -27.76 8.58
C SER A 334 -10.44 -28.55 7.35
N ARG A 335 -9.91 -29.76 7.54
CA ARG A 335 -9.53 -30.66 6.44
C ARG A 335 -10.77 -31.15 5.69
N GLN A 336 -11.79 -31.65 6.39
CA GLN A 336 -13.04 -32.09 5.76
C GLN A 336 -13.78 -30.96 5.04
N MET A 337 -13.77 -29.75 5.59
CA MET A 337 -14.33 -28.57 4.91
C MET A 337 -13.58 -28.27 3.61
N ALA A 338 -12.23 -28.38 3.58
CA ALA A 338 -11.43 -28.15 2.38
C ALA A 338 -11.68 -29.22 1.31
N GLU A 339 -11.72 -30.47 1.72
CA GLU A 339 -12.08 -31.59 0.83
C GLU A 339 -13.49 -31.48 0.31
N GLY A 340 -14.45 -31.12 1.17
CA GLY A 340 -15.86 -30.95 0.81
C GLY A 340 -16.09 -29.82 -0.17
N VAL A 341 -15.47 -28.66 0.02
CA VAL A 341 -15.62 -27.55 -0.93
C VAL A 341 -14.97 -27.88 -2.27
N LYS A 342 -13.81 -28.56 -2.27
CA LYS A 342 -13.16 -29.02 -3.49
C LYS A 342 -14.05 -29.97 -4.28
N SER A 343 -14.54 -31.03 -3.63
CA SER A 343 -15.35 -32.08 -4.29
C SER A 343 -16.68 -31.57 -4.80
N THR A 344 -17.40 -30.73 -4.01
CA THR A 344 -18.69 -30.16 -4.42
C THR A 344 -18.57 -29.10 -5.51
N SER A 345 -17.39 -28.55 -5.73
CA SER A 345 -17.09 -27.53 -6.73
C SER A 345 -16.37 -28.08 -7.96
N ALA A 346 -15.92 -29.32 -7.91
CA ALA A 346 -15.08 -29.94 -8.95
C ALA A 346 -13.84 -29.10 -9.33
N THR A 347 -13.17 -28.53 -8.31
CA THR A 347 -11.98 -27.69 -8.48
C THR A 347 -10.69 -28.49 -8.19
N ASP A 348 -9.56 -27.98 -8.69
CA ASP A 348 -8.25 -28.59 -8.42
C ASP A 348 -7.83 -28.44 -6.96
N LEU A 349 -8.15 -27.27 -6.35
CA LEU A 349 -7.85 -26.97 -4.95
C LEU A 349 -9.11 -26.62 -4.16
N GLY A 350 -9.16 -27.08 -2.90
CA GLY A 350 -10.12 -26.64 -1.89
C GLY A 350 -9.38 -26.04 -0.70
N LEU A 351 -9.71 -24.82 -0.34
CA LEU A 351 -9.23 -24.16 0.86
C LEU A 351 -10.36 -24.02 1.88
N ALA A 352 -10.07 -24.26 3.16
CA ALA A 352 -11.07 -24.00 4.20
C ALA A 352 -10.47 -23.32 5.43
N VAL A 353 -11.30 -22.50 6.11
CA VAL A 353 -10.90 -21.85 7.34
C VAL A 353 -12.01 -22.00 8.40
N THR A 354 -11.61 -22.38 9.63
CA THR A 354 -12.47 -22.40 10.81
C THR A 354 -11.69 -21.87 12.02
N GLY A 355 -12.34 -21.13 12.92
CA GLY A 355 -11.61 -20.50 14.03
C GLY A 355 -12.49 -19.66 14.94
N ILE A 356 -11.88 -19.11 15.98
CA ILE A 356 -12.46 -18.26 17.01
C ILE A 356 -11.88 -16.86 16.88
N MET A 357 -12.64 -15.93 16.26
CA MET A 357 -12.14 -14.57 15.98
C MET A 357 -12.18 -13.64 17.20
N GLY A 358 -12.99 -13.95 18.21
CA GLY A 358 -13.18 -13.11 19.39
C GLY A 358 -14.24 -12.00 19.19
N PRO A 359 -14.44 -11.12 20.22
CA PRO A 359 -13.83 -11.21 21.55
C PRO A 359 -14.41 -12.34 22.42
N THR A 360 -15.50 -12.97 22.00
CA THR A 360 -16.18 -14.10 22.66
C THR A 360 -15.94 -15.41 21.94
N GLY A 361 -16.40 -16.53 22.51
CA GLY A 361 -16.33 -17.87 21.91
C GLY A 361 -15.13 -18.71 22.33
N ALA A 362 -14.27 -18.20 23.22
CA ALA A 362 -13.20 -18.99 23.81
C ALA A 362 -13.78 -20.08 24.74
N GLY A 363 -13.13 -21.25 24.74
CA GLY A 363 -13.34 -22.34 25.69
C GLY A 363 -12.04 -22.64 26.44
N ALA A 364 -12.09 -23.59 27.37
CA ALA A 364 -10.92 -23.95 28.19
C ALA A 364 -9.69 -24.32 27.35
N ASP A 365 -9.88 -25.04 26.26
CA ASP A 365 -8.80 -25.52 25.38
C ASP A 365 -8.71 -24.80 24.04
N LYS A 366 -9.63 -23.86 23.76
CA LYS A 366 -9.72 -23.16 22.47
C LYS A 366 -9.79 -21.65 22.69
N PRO A 367 -8.64 -20.96 22.73
CA PRO A 367 -8.58 -19.52 22.98
C PRO A 367 -9.12 -18.70 21.78
N VAL A 368 -9.41 -17.44 22.05
CA VAL A 368 -9.60 -16.43 20.97
C VAL A 368 -8.34 -16.39 20.11
N GLY A 369 -8.50 -16.20 18.82
CA GLY A 369 -7.40 -16.19 17.85
C GLY A 369 -6.99 -17.57 17.33
N LEU A 370 -7.55 -18.65 17.88
CA LEU A 370 -7.31 -20.00 17.36
C LEU A 370 -7.99 -20.19 16.00
N VAL A 371 -7.20 -20.58 14.99
CA VAL A 371 -7.68 -20.82 13.63
C VAL A 371 -7.04 -22.09 13.07
N TYR A 372 -7.82 -22.84 12.33
CA TYR A 372 -7.35 -23.94 11.50
C TYR A 372 -7.62 -23.66 10.02
N ILE A 373 -6.63 -23.89 9.19
CA ILE A 373 -6.69 -23.70 7.74
C ILE A 373 -6.39 -25.02 7.07
N GLY A 374 -7.34 -25.55 6.30
CA GLY A 374 -7.21 -26.76 5.49
C GLY A 374 -6.97 -26.43 4.03
N LEU A 375 -6.13 -27.20 3.35
CA LEU A 375 -5.88 -27.13 1.90
C LEU A 375 -5.78 -28.54 1.34
N CYS A 376 -6.59 -28.82 0.34
CA CYS A 376 -6.67 -30.15 -0.31
C CYS A 376 -6.55 -30.01 -1.82
N ASP A 377 -5.78 -30.93 -2.42
CA ASP A 377 -5.81 -31.27 -3.85
C ASP A 377 -6.30 -32.73 -4.03
N ASP A 378 -6.02 -33.36 -5.16
CA ASP A 378 -6.39 -34.77 -5.42
C ASP A 378 -5.48 -35.79 -4.70
N LYS A 379 -4.32 -35.35 -4.22
CA LYS A 379 -3.28 -36.22 -3.66
C LYS A 379 -3.04 -35.99 -2.18
N VAL A 380 -3.12 -34.72 -1.77
CA VAL A 380 -2.77 -34.29 -0.41
C VAL A 380 -3.86 -33.42 0.15
N CYS A 381 -4.27 -33.72 1.39
CA CYS A 381 -5.14 -32.91 2.16
C CYS A 381 -4.48 -32.60 3.52
N THR A 382 -4.08 -31.36 3.70
CA THR A 382 -3.35 -30.90 4.89
C THR A 382 -4.14 -29.84 5.66
N ALA A 383 -3.83 -29.69 6.94
CA ALA A 383 -4.36 -28.58 7.73
C ALA A 383 -3.29 -28.06 8.70
N LYS A 384 -3.33 -26.76 8.96
CA LYS A 384 -2.38 -26.08 9.86
C LYS A 384 -3.13 -25.28 10.93
N LYS A 385 -2.58 -25.30 12.15
CA LYS A 385 -3.06 -24.53 13.29
C LYS A 385 -2.36 -23.18 13.37
N PHE A 386 -3.12 -22.12 13.64
CA PHE A 386 -2.61 -20.78 13.90
C PHE A 386 -3.20 -20.23 15.20
N ASN A 387 -2.42 -19.43 15.91
CA ASN A 387 -2.87 -18.64 17.04
C ASN A 387 -2.57 -17.17 16.77
N PHE A 388 -3.62 -16.36 16.67
CA PHE A 388 -3.49 -14.92 16.45
C PHE A 388 -3.75 -14.15 17.76
N SER A 389 -4.27 -12.93 17.67
CA SER A 389 -4.53 -12.05 18.79
C SER A 389 -6.01 -12.13 19.25
N ASP A 390 -6.45 -11.14 20.01
CA ASP A 390 -7.82 -11.00 20.50
C ASP A 390 -8.69 -10.04 19.66
N ASP A 391 -8.11 -9.31 18.71
CA ASP A 391 -8.84 -8.43 17.79
C ASP A 391 -9.50 -9.22 16.66
N ARG A 392 -10.83 -9.15 16.60
CA ARG A 392 -11.64 -9.88 15.63
C ARG A 392 -11.35 -9.54 14.18
N LEU A 393 -11.21 -8.26 13.84
CA LEU A 393 -10.99 -7.84 12.47
C LEU A 393 -9.56 -8.17 12.01
N LEU A 394 -8.61 -7.93 12.89
CA LEU A 394 -7.23 -8.31 12.66
C LEU A 394 -7.05 -9.83 12.51
N ASN A 395 -7.76 -10.63 13.31
CA ASN A 395 -7.74 -12.07 13.19
C ASN A 395 -8.29 -12.55 11.84
N LYS A 396 -9.37 -11.95 11.33
CA LYS A 396 -9.86 -12.23 9.96
C LYS A 396 -8.81 -11.94 8.90
N GLN A 397 -8.16 -10.80 8.99
CA GLN A 397 -7.13 -10.37 8.03
C GLN A 397 -5.89 -11.27 8.09
N ARG A 398 -5.40 -11.58 9.29
CA ARG A 398 -4.26 -12.51 9.48
C ARG A 398 -4.58 -13.93 9.01
N THR A 399 -5.82 -14.38 9.23
CA THR A 399 -6.28 -15.68 8.71
C THR A 399 -6.26 -15.70 7.19
N ALA A 400 -6.75 -14.65 6.54
CA ALA A 400 -6.71 -14.55 5.09
C ALA A 400 -5.26 -14.53 4.57
N GLN A 401 -4.37 -13.76 5.20
CA GLN A 401 -2.96 -13.73 4.86
C GLN A 401 -2.31 -15.12 4.97
N ALA A 402 -2.55 -15.85 6.06
CA ALA A 402 -2.02 -17.19 6.26
C ALA A 402 -2.60 -18.19 5.26
N ALA A 403 -3.89 -18.09 4.94
CA ALA A 403 -4.56 -18.95 3.96
C ALA A 403 -4.00 -18.74 2.54
N LEU A 404 -3.81 -17.49 2.13
CA LEU A 404 -3.21 -17.14 0.85
C LEU A 404 -1.73 -17.58 0.79
N ASP A 405 -0.97 -17.47 1.89
CA ASP A 405 0.40 -17.99 1.95
C ASP A 405 0.46 -19.51 1.84
N MET A 406 -0.50 -20.25 2.41
CA MET A 406 -0.59 -21.70 2.21
C MET A 406 -0.82 -22.05 0.73
N ILE A 407 -1.70 -21.34 0.01
CA ILE A 407 -1.88 -21.54 -1.44
C ILE A 407 -0.58 -21.21 -2.19
N ARG A 408 0.06 -20.07 -1.89
CA ARG A 408 1.34 -19.69 -2.51
C ARG A 408 2.42 -20.74 -2.30
N ARG A 409 2.60 -21.21 -1.06
CA ARG A 409 3.59 -22.24 -0.74
C ARG A 409 3.30 -23.55 -1.49
N TYR A 410 2.05 -23.98 -1.51
CA TYR A 410 1.63 -25.14 -2.29
C TYR A 410 2.01 -25.00 -3.77
N LEU A 411 1.62 -23.89 -4.39
CA LEU A 411 1.88 -23.61 -5.79
C LEU A 411 3.38 -23.53 -6.10
N LEU A 412 4.22 -23.12 -5.19
CA LEU A 412 5.68 -23.00 -5.36
C LEU A 412 6.45 -24.24 -4.87
N GLY A 413 5.79 -25.27 -4.34
CA GLY A 413 6.44 -26.45 -3.77
C GLY A 413 7.25 -26.13 -2.50
N ILE A 414 6.87 -25.10 -1.76
CA ILE A 414 7.52 -24.69 -0.51
C ILE A 414 6.88 -25.48 0.65
N PRO A 415 7.65 -26.18 1.49
CA PRO A 415 7.10 -26.90 2.64
C PRO A 415 6.31 -25.99 3.58
N PHE A 416 5.24 -26.55 4.18
CA PHE A 416 4.41 -25.85 5.17
C PHE A 416 5.07 -25.76 6.55
N ASP A 417 6.00 -26.67 6.86
CA ASP A 417 6.73 -26.68 8.13
C ASP A 417 7.83 -25.62 8.14
N ASP A 418 7.99 -24.94 9.26
CA ASP A 418 8.97 -23.86 9.44
C ASP A 418 10.30 -24.41 9.96
#